data_93ece583f812964d51ceffecdadc21e2
#
_entry.id   93ece583f812964d51ceffecdadc21e2
#
_cell.length_a   1.000
_cell.length_b   1.000
_cell.length_c   1.000
_cell.angle_alpha   90.00
_cell.angle_beta   90.00
_cell.angle_gamma   90.00
#
_symmetry.space_group_name_H-M   'P 1'
#
loop_
_entity.id
_entity.type
_entity.pdbx_description
1 polymer ?
#
loop_
_entity_poly.entity_id
_entity_poly.type
_entity_poly.pdbx_seq_one_letter_code
_entity_poly.pdbx_strand_id
1 'polypeptide(L)'
;MGFKCGIVGLPNVGKSTLFNALTESDKAEAANYLFATIEPNIGRVSVPDKRLEILSNIEKSEKTIPTYIDFVDIAGLVKGASAGEGLGNKFLAHIREVDAVAHVVRCFEDDNVAHVTPYINPLDDIDAIETELKLADLETLQNKLNSLEKKSKSGDEKIKEQIYIVQKTQNQLNKDEKINNLELKEEEKNCSARGL
;
A
#
# COMPACT_ATOMS: atom_id res chain seq x y z
N MET A 1 -11.84 -7.95 -10.92
CA MET A 1 -11.26 -7.22 -9.76
C MET A 1 -10.50 -6.03 -10.32
N GLY A 2 -10.73 -4.82 -9.81
CA GLY A 2 -9.94 -3.65 -10.19
C GLY A 2 -8.63 -3.62 -9.43
N PHE A 3 -7.59 -2.99 -9.99
CA PHE A 3 -6.32 -2.75 -9.32
C PHE A 3 -6.46 -1.52 -8.42
N LYS A 4 -6.10 -1.66 -7.15
CA LYS A 4 -6.15 -0.58 -6.16
C LYS A 4 -4.76 -0.02 -5.90
N CYS A 5 -4.61 1.31 -5.96
CA CYS A 5 -3.36 2.01 -5.65
C CYS A 5 -3.58 3.00 -4.50
N GLY A 6 -2.92 2.77 -3.37
CA GLY A 6 -2.96 3.68 -2.23
C GLY A 6 -1.98 4.84 -2.41
N ILE A 7 -2.44 6.07 -2.24
CA ILE A 7 -1.57 7.27 -2.23
C ILE A 7 -1.18 7.54 -0.78
N VAL A 8 0.12 7.46 -0.48
CA VAL A 8 0.67 7.66 0.88
C VAL A 8 1.73 8.75 0.89
N GLY A 9 2.05 9.27 2.05
CA GLY A 9 3.10 10.27 2.28
C GLY A 9 2.81 11.10 3.53
N LEU A 10 3.76 11.95 3.91
CA LEU A 10 3.63 12.85 5.05
C LEU A 10 2.49 13.87 4.85
N PRO A 11 2.01 14.54 5.90
CA PRO A 11 1.07 15.65 5.77
C PRO A 11 1.61 16.77 4.88
N ASN A 12 0.72 17.40 4.12
CA ASN A 12 1.01 18.59 3.28
C ASN A 12 2.03 18.38 2.14
N VAL A 13 2.28 17.13 1.72
CA VAL A 13 3.16 16.84 0.57
C VAL A 13 2.44 16.91 -0.80
N GLY A 14 1.10 17.10 -0.80
CA GLY A 14 0.31 17.20 -2.02
C GLY A 14 -0.50 15.96 -2.40
N LYS A 15 -0.67 14.98 -1.50
CA LYS A 15 -1.43 13.74 -1.77
C LYS A 15 -2.84 13.99 -2.30
N SER A 16 -3.63 14.77 -1.56
CA SER A 16 -5.03 15.05 -1.93
C SER A 16 -5.11 15.93 -3.19
N THR A 17 -4.11 16.78 -3.44
CA THR A 17 -3.99 17.54 -4.69
C THR A 17 -3.78 16.59 -5.87
N LEU A 18 -2.85 15.64 -5.73
CA LEU A 18 -2.60 14.62 -6.75
C LEU A 18 -3.84 13.73 -6.96
N PHE A 19 -4.45 13.26 -5.88
CA PHE A 19 -5.69 12.47 -5.93
C PHE A 19 -6.80 13.20 -6.69
N ASN A 20 -7.06 14.46 -6.35
CA ASN A 20 -8.07 15.28 -7.00
C ASN A 20 -7.73 15.48 -8.50
N ALA A 21 -6.47 15.75 -8.83
CA ALA A 21 -6.06 15.93 -10.22
C ALA A 21 -6.24 14.65 -11.05
N LEU A 22 -5.98 13.47 -10.47
CA LEU A 22 -6.18 12.20 -11.12
C LEU A 22 -7.67 11.87 -11.32
N THR A 23 -8.51 12.20 -10.34
CA THR A 23 -9.94 11.84 -10.33
C THR A 23 -10.84 12.90 -10.94
N GLU A 24 -10.37 14.14 -11.13
CA GLU A 24 -11.16 15.23 -11.72
C GLU A 24 -11.54 15.03 -13.19
N SER A 25 -10.71 14.31 -13.93
CA SER A 25 -10.98 14.00 -15.34
C SER A 25 -12.16 13.05 -15.55
N ASP A 26 -12.51 12.24 -14.54
CA ASP A 26 -13.53 11.20 -14.64
C ASP A 26 -14.77 11.47 -13.76
N LYS A 27 -14.98 12.71 -13.31
CA LYS A 27 -16.14 13.12 -12.47
C LYS A 27 -17.52 12.74 -13.03
N ALA A 28 -17.64 12.50 -14.33
CA ALA A 28 -18.90 12.10 -14.95
C ALA A 28 -19.35 10.67 -14.55
N GLU A 29 -18.44 9.79 -14.17
CA GLU A 29 -18.73 8.40 -13.74
C GLU A 29 -18.70 8.22 -12.22
N ALA A 30 -17.98 9.09 -11.48
CA ALA A 30 -17.79 9.00 -10.01
C ALA A 30 -19.01 9.47 -9.18
N ALA A 31 -20.07 9.98 -9.81
CA ALA A 31 -21.23 10.60 -9.14
C ALA A 31 -22.11 9.64 -8.30
N ASN A 32 -21.80 8.36 -8.20
CA ASN A 32 -22.67 7.36 -7.57
C ASN A 32 -22.16 6.83 -6.20
N TYR A 33 -21.09 7.38 -5.60
CA TYR A 33 -20.63 6.96 -4.28
C TYR A 33 -20.76 8.08 -3.25
N LEU A 34 -22.01 8.45 -2.95
CA LEU A 34 -22.37 9.33 -1.84
C LEU A 34 -22.73 8.49 -0.61
N PHE A 35 -21.73 8.02 0.14
CA PHE A 35 -21.89 7.68 1.55
C PHE A 35 -20.69 8.22 2.33
N ALA A 36 -20.96 9.25 3.13
CA ALA A 36 -20.04 9.88 4.05
C ALA A 36 -19.85 8.98 5.28
N THR A 37 -19.05 7.95 5.16
CA THR A 37 -18.43 7.25 6.27
C THR A 37 -16.95 7.61 6.30
N ILE A 38 -16.29 7.42 7.45
CA ILE A 38 -14.84 7.68 7.68
C ILE A 38 -13.99 6.69 6.83
N GLU A 39 -14.41 6.45 5.61
CA GLU A 39 -13.74 5.61 4.64
C GLU A 39 -12.76 6.47 3.83
N PRO A 40 -11.61 5.93 3.44
CA PRO A 40 -10.68 6.65 2.59
C PRO A 40 -11.37 7.05 1.28
N ASN A 41 -11.06 8.23 0.77
CA ASN A 41 -11.59 8.66 -0.52
C ASN A 41 -11.07 7.70 -1.60
N ILE A 42 -12.00 7.10 -2.36
CA ILE A 42 -11.68 6.21 -3.47
C ILE A 42 -12.12 6.89 -4.76
N GLY A 43 -11.18 7.03 -5.70
CA GLY A 43 -11.44 7.57 -7.03
C GLY A 43 -11.07 6.56 -8.11
N ARG A 44 -12.03 6.25 -9.00
CA ARG A 44 -11.78 5.38 -10.14
C ARG A 44 -11.32 6.18 -11.33
N VAL A 45 -10.23 5.76 -11.95
CA VAL A 45 -9.62 6.41 -13.11
C VAL A 45 -9.43 5.40 -14.23
N SER A 46 -9.91 5.72 -15.43
CA SER A 46 -9.69 4.90 -16.61
C SER A 46 -8.22 4.97 -17.06
N VAL A 47 -7.65 3.83 -17.44
CA VAL A 47 -6.27 3.79 -17.95
C VAL A 47 -6.28 4.07 -19.45
N PRO A 48 -5.68 5.20 -19.92
CA PRO A 48 -5.59 5.49 -21.34
C PRO A 48 -4.71 4.46 -22.04
N ASP A 49 -5.24 3.80 -23.06
CA ASP A 49 -4.49 2.85 -23.89
C ASP A 49 -4.82 3.03 -25.37
N LYS A 50 -3.90 3.62 -26.13
CA LYS A 50 -4.06 3.86 -27.57
C LYS A 50 -4.28 2.58 -28.38
N ARG A 51 -3.86 1.43 -27.87
CA ARG A 51 -4.08 0.13 -28.53
C ARG A 51 -5.55 -0.23 -28.60
N LEU A 52 -6.35 0.18 -27.61
CA LEU A 52 -7.79 -0.07 -27.58
C LEU A 52 -8.51 0.65 -28.73
N GLU A 53 -8.13 1.89 -29.04
CA GLU A 53 -8.69 2.65 -30.18
C GLU A 53 -8.38 1.96 -31.50
N ILE A 54 -7.14 1.51 -31.68
CA ILE A 54 -6.70 0.81 -32.89
C ILE A 54 -7.46 -0.50 -33.07
N LEU A 55 -7.55 -1.30 -32.02
CA LEU A 55 -8.27 -2.58 -32.03
C LEU A 55 -9.77 -2.36 -32.26
N SER A 56 -10.37 -1.38 -31.62
CA SER A 56 -11.77 -1.02 -31.82
C SER A 56 -12.09 -0.64 -33.27
N ASN A 57 -11.18 0.11 -33.91
CA ASN A 57 -11.33 0.48 -35.33
C ASN A 57 -11.19 -0.71 -36.27
N ILE A 58 -10.28 -1.65 -35.98
CA ILE A 58 -10.09 -2.87 -36.79
C ILE A 58 -11.33 -3.76 -36.67
N GLU A 59 -11.80 -4.01 -35.46
CA GLU A 59 -12.92 -4.92 -35.16
C GLU A 59 -14.28 -4.25 -35.32
N LYS A 60 -14.34 -2.93 -35.59
CA LYS A 60 -15.58 -2.11 -35.64
C LYS A 60 -16.45 -2.31 -34.40
N SER A 61 -15.81 -2.27 -33.23
CA SER A 61 -16.48 -2.52 -31.96
C SER A 61 -17.51 -1.43 -31.65
N GLU A 62 -18.72 -1.80 -31.23
CA GLU A 62 -19.76 -0.86 -30.83
C GLU A 62 -19.41 -0.12 -29.53
N LYS A 63 -18.61 -0.77 -28.66
CA LYS A 63 -18.21 -0.21 -27.37
C LYS A 63 -16.79 -0.62 -27.01
N THR A 64 -16.00 0.35 -26.56
CA THR A 64 -14.65 0.13 -26.03
C THR A 64 -14.67 0.41 -24.52
N ILE A 65 -14.20 -0.56 -23.73
CA ILE A 65 -14.18 -0.45 -22.27
C ILE A 65 -12.72 -0.50 -21.82
N PRO A 66 -12.15 0.61 -21.31
CA PRO A 66 -10.79 0.63 -20.77
C PRO A 66 -10.72 -0.16 -19.45
N THR A 67 -9.50 -0.50 -19.05
CA THR A 67 -9.26 -0.94 -17.66
C THR A 67 -9.26 0.25 -16.72
N TYR A 68 -9.42 0.00 -15.40
CA TYR A 68 -9.50 1.02 -14.38
C TYR A 68 -8.50 0.76 -13.26
N ILE A 69 -8.04 1.85 -12.65
CA ILE A 69 -7.32 1.86 -11.38
C ILE A 69 -8.19 2.59 -10.36
N ASP A 70 -8.37 1.99 -9.20
CA ASP A 70 -8.99 2.64 -8.05
C ASP A 70 -7.87 3.27 -7.21
N PHE A 71 -7.77 4.61 -7.20
CA PHE A 71 -6.89 5.33 -6.30
C PHE A 71 -7.56 5.52 -4.94
N VAL A 72 -6.80 5.30 -3.88
CA VAL A 72 -7.24 5.42 -2.48
C VAL A 72 -6.40 6.50 -1.82
N ASP A 73 -7.02 7.63 -1.41
CA ASP A 73 -6.34 8.68 -0.64
C ASP A 73 -6.21 8.22 0.82
N ILE A 74 -5.06 7.65 1.15
CA ILE A 74 -4.78 7.18 2.50
C ILE A 74 -4.28 8.37 3.33
N ALA A 75 -4.96 8.66 4.44
CA ALA A 75 -4.61 9.76 5.33
C ALA A 75 -3.13 9.71 5.71
N GLY A 76 -2.46 10.86 5.67
CA GLY A 76 -1.01 10.97 5.88
C GLY A 76 -0.54 10.41 7.23
N LEU A 77 0.59 9.73 7.19
CA LEU A 77 1.25 9.16 8.35
C LEU A 77 1.90 10.30 9.16
N VAL A 78 1.60 10.36 10.45
CA VAL A 78 2.31 11.24 11.40
C VAL A 78 3.39 10.40 12.05
N LYS A 79 4.61 10.91 12.13
CA LYS A 79 5.77 10.24 12.74
C LYS A 79 5.40 9.69 14.13
N GLY A 80 5.67 8.39 14.37
CA GLY A 80 5.29 7.72 15.61
C GLY A 80 3.87 7.15 15.63
N ALA A 81 3.20 7.04 14.50
CA ALA A 81 1.84 6.52 14.42
C ALA A 81 1.75 5.01 14.75
N SER A 82 2.83 4.26 14.59
CA SER A 82 2.92 2.84 15.00
C SER A 82 2.91 2.68 16.52
N ALA A 83 3.39 3.69 17.27
CA ALA A 83 3.46 3.67 18.74
C ALA A 83 2.22 4.27 19.43
N GLY A 84 1.26 4.84 18.66
CA GLY A 84 0.08 5.53 19.16
C GLY A 84 -1.23 4.79 18.93
N GLU A 85 -2.11 4.78 19.94
CA GLU A 85 -3.42 4.15 19.86
C GLU A 85 -4.29 4.81 18.76
N GLY A 86 -4.63 4.08 17.71
CA GLY A 86 -5.78 4.31 16.84
C GLY A 86 -5.51 4.81 15.41
N LEU A 87 -4.71 5.84 15.15
CA LEU A 87 -4.52 6.41 13.81
C LEU A 87 -3.53 5.61 12.95
N GLY A 88 -2.43 5.14 13.53
CA GLY A 88 -1.44 4.31 12.84
C GLY A 88 -2.02 2.96 12.41
N ASN A 89 -2.81 2.32 13.26
CA ASN A 89 -3.46 1.05 12.94
C ASN A 89 -4.47 1.16 11.78
N LYS A 90 -5.18 2.30 11.67
CA LYS A 90 -6.09 2.54 10.53
C LYS A 90 -5.32 2.77 9.23
N PHE A 91 -4.24 3.54 9.26
CA PHE A 91 -3.35 3.75 8.13
C PHE A 91 -2.82 2.42 7.57
N LEU A 92 -2.29 1.57 8.45
CA LEU A 92 -1.78 0.25 8.10
C LEU A 92 -2.86 -0.69 7.58
N ALA A 93 -4.09 -0.62 8.13
CA ALA A 93 -5.22 -1.38 7.62
C ALA A 93 -5.53 -1.00 6.17
N HIS A 94 -5.55 0.30 5.84
CA HIS A 94 -5.80 0.76 4.47
C HIS A 94 -4.68 0.38 3.50
N ILE A 95 -3.40 0.40 3.94
CA ILE A 95 -2.29 -0.07 3.10
C ILE A 95 -2.43 -1.55 2.76
N ARG A 96 -2.92 -2.38 3.68
CA ARG A 96 -3.13 -3.82 3.44
C ARG A 96 -4.28 -4.13 2.47
N GLU A 97 -5.15 -3.17 2.19
CA GLU A 97 -6.30 -3.31 1.27
C GLU A 97 -5.99 -2.93 -0.17
N VAL A 98 -4.78 -2.43 -0.44
CA VAL A 98 -4.37 -1.98 -1.77
C VAL A 98 -3.33 -2.91 -2.39
N ASP A 99 -3.30 -2.97 -3.73
CA ASP A 99 -2.39 -3.84 -4.48
C ASP A 99 -1.01 -3.19 -4.69
N ALA A 100 -0.94 -1.84 -4.64
CA ALA A 100 0.30 -1.07 -4.73
C ALA A 100 0.17 0.24 -3.96
N VAL A 101 1.32 0.82 -3.64
CA VAL A 101 1.43 2.10 -2.93
C VAL A 101 2.20 3.09 -3.78
N ALA A 102 1.60 4.28 -4.00
CA ALA A 102 2.25 5.45 -4.58
C ALA A 102 2.70 6.38 -3.45
N HIS A 103 4.00 6.42 -3.18
CA HIS A 103 4.56 7.28 -2.15
C HIS A 103 4.81 8.68 -2.70
N VAL A 104 4.07 9.67 -2.20
CA VAL A 104 4.19 11.09 -2.56
C VAL A 104 5.15 11.78 -1.59
N VAL A 105 6.21 12.34 -2.14
CA VAL A 105 7.28 12.99 -1.38
C VAL A 105 7.39 14.46 -1.80
N ARG A 106 7.55 15.36 -0.84
CA ARG A 106 7.70 16.79 -1.09
C ARG A 106 9.14 17.10 -1.52
N CYS A 107 9.31 17.59 -2.75
CA CYS A 107 10.60 17.99 -3.31
C CYS A 107 10.64 19.50 -3.64
N PHE A 108 9.64 20.27 -3.23
CA PHE A 108 9.55 21.71 -3.48
C PHE A 108 9.61 22.50 -2.18
N GLU A 109 10.12 23.73 -2.26
CA GLU A 109 10.14 24.69 -1.15
C GLU A 109 8.98 25.69 -1.32
N ASP A 110 8.21 25.91 -0.25
CA ASP A 110 7.14 26.90 -0.20
C ASP A 110 6.89 27.25 1.27
N ASP A 111 7.16 28.50 1.64
CA ASP A 111 7.03 28.99 3.03
C ASP A 111 5.57 29.02 3.50
N ASN A 112 4.60 29.03 2.59
CA ASN A 112 3.18 29.01 2.93
C ASN A 112 2.64 27.61 3.23
N VAL A 113 3.41 26.55 2.92
CA VAL A 113 3.03 25.16 3.14
C VAL A 113 3.79 24.59 4.33
N ALA A 114 3.11 24.42 5.46
CA ALA A 114 3.71 23.83 6.66
C ALA A 114 4.26 22.43 6.38
N HIS A 115 5.47 22.15 6.87
CA HIS A 115 6.09 20.82 6.86
C HIS A 115 6.19 20.25 8.26
N VAL A 116 6.31 18.93 8.37
CA VAL A 116 6.41 18.21 9.66
C VAL A 116 7.74 18.52 10.34
N THR A 117 8.80 18.74 9.55
CA THR A 117 10.13 19.14 10.01
C THR A 117 10.43 20.57 9.61
N PRO A 118 11.36 21.28 10.32
CA PRO A 118 11.74 22.66 9.98
C PRO A 118 12.45 22.82 8.63
N TYR A 119 12.91 21.72 8.05
CA TYR A 119 13.62 21.67 6.77
C TYR A 119 13.02 20.58 5.89
N ILE A 120 13.11 20.77 4.58
CA ILE A 120 12.64 19.80 3.58
C ILE A 120 13.81 18.90 3.22
N ASN A 121 13.71 17.63 3.54
CA ASN A 121 14.64 16.59 3.09
C ASN A 121 13.83 15.38 2.56
N PRO A 122 13.70 15.24 1.24
CA PRO A 122 12.90 14.16 0.64
C PRO A 122 13.38 12.75 1.04
N LEU A 123 14.68 12.58 1.28
CA LEU A 123 15.23 11.27 1.68
C LEU A 123 14.81 10.92 3.11
N ASP A 124 14.90 11.87 4.04
CA ASP A 124 14.45 11.65 5.42
C ASP A 124 12.94 11.36 5.48
N ASP A 125 12.16 12.00 4.61
CA ASP A 125 10.70 11.76 4.50
C ASP A 125 10.40 10.34 3.99
N ILE A 126 11.18 9.85 3.02
CA ILE A 126 11.08 8.48 2.50
C ILE A 126 11.44 7.49 3.61
N ASP A 127 12.58 7.69 4.26
CA ASP A 127 13.07 6.81 5.32
C ASP A 127 12.10 6.73 6.50
N ALA A 128 11.44 7.85 6.83
CA ALA A 128 10.44 7.88 7.89
C ALA A 128 9.24 6.96 7.57
N ILE A 129 8.70 7.03 6.35
CA ILE A 129 7.57 6.19 5.92
C ILE A 129 8.00 4.72 5.80
N GLU A 130 9.16 4.44 5.17
CA GLU A 130 9.67 3.07 5.03
C GLU A 130 9.92 2.43 6.40
N THR A 131 10.42 3.19 7.37
CA THR A 131 10.63 2.71 8.74
C THR A 131 9.31 2.34 9.41
N GLU A 132 8.28 3.19 9.32
CA GLU A 132 6.96 2.90 9.91
C GLU A 132 6.31 1.65 9.27
N LEU A 133 6.41 1.51 7.95
CA LEU A 133 5.91 0.32 7.26
C LEU A 133 6.65 -0.94 7.70
N LYS A 134 7.98 -0.88 7.80
CA LYS A 134 8.82 -1.97 8.28
C LYS A 134 8.47 -2.39 9.71
N LEU A 135 8.28 -1.43 10.62
CA LEU A 135 7.88 -1.71 12.00
C LEU A 135 6.53 -2.41 12.06
N ALA A 136 5.57 -2.00 11.23
CA ALA A 136 4.27 -2.64 11.13
C ALA A 136 4.33 -4.07 10.59
N ASP A 137 5.18 -4.31 9.61
CA ASP A 137 5.42 -5.64 9.06
C ASP A 137 6.08 -6.54 10.12
N LEU A 138 7.06 -6.04 10.85
CA LEU A 138 7.71 -6.77 11.95
C LEU A 138 6.70 -7.14 13.06
N GLU A 139 5.81 -6.24 13.44
CA GLU A 139 4.74 -6.52 14.40
C GLU A 139 3.80 -7.61 13.89
N THR A 140 3.40 -7.53 12.61
CA THR A 140 2.54 -8.53 11.97
C THR A 140 3.19 -9.92 11.98
N LEU A 141 4.47 -9.99 11.60
CA LEU A 141 5.24 -11.23 11.60
C LEU A 141 5.41 -11.79 13.02
N GLN A 142 5.64 -10.91 14.01
CA GLN A 142 5.76 -11.33 15.41
C GLN A 142 4.45 -11.93 15.94
N ASN A 143 3.32 -11.30 15.63
CA ASN A 143 2.00 -11.80 16.01
C ASN A 143 1.68 -13.14 15.34
N LYS A 144 2.07 -13.30 14.07
CA LYS A 144 1.95 -14.55 13.32
C LYS A 144 2.82 -15.64 13.96
N LEU A 145 4.08 -15.34 14.27
CA LEU A 145 5.01 -16.27 14.90
C LEU A 145 4.46 -16.77 16.23
N ASN A 146 4.00 -15.88 17.11
CA ASN A 146 3.40 -16.21 18.39
C ASN A 146 2.17 -17.15 18.23
N SER A 147 1.36 -16.94 17.20
CA SER A 147 0.20 -17.79 16.89
C SER A 147 0.62 -19.18 16.41
N LEU A 148 1.62 -19.26 15.53
CA LEU A 148 2.14 -20.52 14.98
C LEU A 148 2.86 -21.36 16.07
N GLU A 149 3.63 -20.72 16.95
CA GLU A 149 4.29 -21.41 18.07
C GLU A 149 3.30 -22.07 19.03
N LYS A 150 2.17 -21.40 19.30
CA LYS A 150 1.09 -22.00 20.11
C LYS A 150 0.51 -23.25 19.42
N LYS A 151 0.40 -23.25 18.09
CA LYS A 151 -0.12 -24.39 17.29
C LYS A 151 0.92 -25.48 17.08
N SER A 152 2.22 -25.17 17.09
CA SER A 152 3.30 -26.12 16.84
C SER A 152 3.40 -27.24 17.87
N LYS A 153 2.77 -27.06 19.03
CA LYS A 153 2.64 -28.11 20.08
C LYS A 153 1.97 -29.40 19.58
N SER A 154 1.25 -29.34 18.45
CA SER A 154 0.64 -30.52 17.82
C SER A 154 1.61 -31.35 16.97
N GLY A 155 2.85 -30.90 16.74
CA GLY A 155 3.87 -31.65 16.00
C GLY A 155 3.75 -31.60 14.48
N ASP A 156 2.87 -30.75 13.91
CA ASP A 156 2.64 -30.64 12.47
C ASP A 156 3.85 -30.01 11.75
N GLU A 157 4.41 -30.75 10.78
CA GLU A 157 5.59 -30.30 10.00
C GLU A 157 5.31 -29.05 9.18
N LYS A 158 4.08 -28.87 8.69
CA LYS A 158 3.70 -27.66 7.95
C LYS A 158 3.76 -26.41 8.81
N ILE A 159 3.43 -26.53 10.10
CA ILE A 159 3.52 -25.42 11.04
C ILE A 159 5.00 -25.07 11.29
N LYS A 160 5.88 -26.06 11.39
CA LYS A 160 7.34 -25.80 11.54
C LYS A 160 7.92 -25.07 10.32
N GLU A 161 7.49 -25.46 9.12
CA GLU A 161 7.89 -24.81 7.88
C GLU A 161 7.42 -23.34 7.84
N GLN A 162 6.16 -23.08 8.23
CA GLN A 162 5.63 -21.72 8.33
C GLN A 162 6.42 -20.87 9.34
N ILE A 163 6.77 -21.41 10.50
CA ILE A 163 7.60 -20.75 11.51
C ILE A 163 8.96 -20.38 10.91
N TYR A 164 9.60 -21.31 10.21
CA TYR A 164 10.87 -21.06 9.57
C TYR A 164 10.81 -19.91 8.55
N ILE A 165 9.77 -19.88 7.69
CA ILE A 165 9.57 -18.83 6.70
C ILE A 165 9.35 -17.48 7.39
N VAL A 166 8.50 -17.40 8.41
CA VAL A 166 8.24 -16.17 9.16
C VAL A 166 9.51 -15.65 9.82
N GLN A 167 10.30 -16.51 10.46
CA GLN A 167 11.57 -16.13 11.06
C GLN A 167 12.60 -15.66 10.04
N LYS A 168 12.67 -16.32 8.87
CA LYS A 168 13.55 -15.94 7.77
C LYS A 168 13.19 -14.54 7.24
N THR A 169 11.90 -14.26 7.06
CA THR A 169 11.39 -12.97 6.62
C THR A 169 11.67 -11.88 7.67
N GLN A 170 11.43 -12.16 8.94
CA GLN A 170 11.71 -11.24 10.04
C GLN A 170 13.20 -10.90 10.14
N ASN A 171 14.09 -11.88 9.97
CA ASN A 171 15.52 -11.68 9.97
C ASN A 171 15.99 -10.80 8.79
N GLN A 172 15.36 -10.93 7.61
CA GLN A 172 15.64 -10.09 6.45
C GLN A 172 15.27 -8.63 6.73
N LEU A 173 14.05 -8.39 7.21
CA LEU A 173 13.61 -7.05 7.60
C LEU A 173 14.51 -6.40 8.66
N ASN A 174 14.96 -7.16 9.65
CA ASN A 174 15.88 -6.66 10.68
C ASN A 174 17.26 -6.25 10.14
N LYS A 175 17.65 -6.75 8.96
CA LYS A 175 18.88 -6.35 8.26
C LYS A 175 18.71 -5.17 7.32
N ASP A 176 17.55 -4.52 7.29
CA ASP A 176 17.18 -3.47 6.33
C ASP A 176 17.17 -3.94 4.86
N GLU A 177 17.01 -5.23 4.64
CA GLU A 177 16.92 -5.81 3.30
C GLU A 177 15.44 -5.91 2.86
N LYS A 178 15.18 -5.57 1.59
CA LYS A 178 13.81 -5.65 1.03
C LYS A 178 13.34 -7.11 0.96
N ILE A 179 12.11 -7.36 1.38
CA ILE A 179 11.49 -8.71 1.34
C ILE A 179 11.44 -9.26 -0.10
N ASN A 180 11.27 -8.39 -1.10
CA ASN A 180 11.27 -8.79 -2.52
C ASN A 180 12.56 -9.48 -2.96
N ASN A 181 13.67 -9.27 -2.25
CA ASN A 181 14.95 -9.92 -2.51
C ASN A 181 15.11 -11.25 -1.75
N LEU A 182 14.09 -11.67 -0.99
CA LEU A 182 14.13 -12.92 -0.24
C LEU A 182 14.01 -14.11 -1.19
N GLU A 183 15.10 -14.87 -1.33
CA GLU A 183 15.06 -16.10 -2.08
C GLU A 183 14.31 -17.18 -1.27
N LEU A 184 13.10 -17.47 -1.70
CA LEU A 184 12.27 -18.57 -1.21
C LEU A 184 12.30 -19.71 -2.24
N LYS A 185 12.46 -20.95 -1.77
CA LYS A 185 12.26 -22.14 -2.60
C LYS A 185 10.81 -22.24 -3.05
N GLU A 186 10.55 -22.97 -4.14
CA GLU A 186 9.19 -23.12 -4.68
C GLU A 186 8.18 -23.66 -3.65
N GLU A 187 8.62 -24.57 -2.78
CA GLU A 187 7.81 -25.11 -1.69
C GLU A 187 7.49 -24.03 -0.64
N GLU A 188 8.49 -23.20 -0.29
CA GLU A 188 8.36 -22.07 0.65
C GLU A 188 7.43 -20.98 0.09
N LYS A 189 7.46 -20.71 -1.23
CA LYS A 189 6.55 -19.75 -1.90
C LYS A 189 5.10 -20.21 -1.81
N ASN A 190 4.84 -21.49 -2.04
CA ASN A 190 3.49 -22.06 -1.93
C ASN A 190 2.94 -22.02 -0.49
N CYS A 191 3.82 -22.08 0.50
CA CYS A 191 3.46 -21.97 1.90
C CYS A 191 3.20 -20.50 2.30
N SER A 192 3.99 -19.58 1.78
CA SER A 192 3.87 -18.11 1.98
C SER A 192 2.57 -17.57 1.34
N ALA A 193 2.24 -17.97 0.11
CA ALA A 193 1.04 -17.52 -0.61
C ALA A 193 -0.30 -17.93 0.06
N ARG A 194 -0.28 -18.88 1.01
CA ARG A 194 -1.47 -19.36 1.71
C ARG A 194 -1.66 -18.80 3.11
N GLY A 195 -0.82 -17.87 3.54
CA GLY A 195 -0.95 -17.41 4.92
C GLY A 195 -0.03 -16.32 5.43
N LEU A 196 0.72 -15.62 4.59
CA LEU A 196 1.42 -14.38 4.96
C LEU A 196 0.61 -13.17 4.56
#